data_4979e325709ba82525399673a74a8073
#
_entry.id   4979e325709ba82525399673a74a8073
#
_cell.length_a   1.000
_cell.length_b   1.000
_cell.length_c   1.000
_cell.angle_alpha   90.00
_cell.angle_beta   90.00
_cell.angle_gamma   90.00
#
_symmetry.space_group_name_H-M   'P 1'
#
loop_
_entity.id
_entity.type
_entity.pdbx_description
1 polymer ?
#
loop_
_entity_poly.entity_id
_entity_poly.type
_entity_poly.pdbx_seq_one_letter_code
_entity_poly.pdbx_strand_id
1 'polypeptide(L)'
;MQLGILGLPKSGKTTLFNTLTASKQATDKYSSSSQTNMGMATVRDARLATLRDVWNPKRYVPATVQYVDIPGMKRGESAESLDLAKLKTVDALVHVVRAFEDPEILHPEGSVDAARDVEMLDLELILADHDIVERRLERLEKAVKRGLNPEELRERQLLSEIILPALEAEKPLREVELEPDDERRLRGFQLLSAKPMLLVINVDEARAAETPEALGIAVRPAVRAVTVSAPIEQEISSLPPEEQKDFLADLGLSEPSLDRVTRASYDLLGVISFFTVGEDEVRAWTIKRGTRARESAGAIHSDIERGFIRAEVVHCDDLIRLKTMAACRDAGLLRLEGKEYLVQDGDVVHFRFNV
;
A
#
# COMPACT_ATOMS: atom_id res chain seq x y z
N MET A 1 -2.16 6.42 6.32
CA MET A 1 -1.90 5.02 5.93
C MET A 1 -0.48 4.94 5.44
N GLN A 2 0.27 3.95 5.90
CA GLN A 2 1.70 3.86 5.71
C GLN A 2 2.09 2.48 5.19
N LEU A 3 2.99 2.42 4.22
CA LEU A 3 3.60 1.17 3.75
C LEU A 3 5.07 1.12 4.17
N GLY A 4 5.49 -0.02 4.73
CA GLY A 4 6.89 -0.27 5.08
C GLY A 4 7.62 -0.91 3.91
N ILE A 5 8.67 -0.26 3.41
CA ILE A 5 9.56 -0.83 2.39
C ILE A 5 10.62 -1.67 3.11
N LEU A 6 10.70 -2.94 2.76
CA LEU A 6 11.63 -3.90 3.33
C LEU A 6 12.22 -4.84 2.25
N GLY A 7 13.18 -5.65 2.62
CA GLY A 7 13.86 -6.61 1.74
C GLY A 7 15.33 -6.74 2.12
N LEU A 8 16.06 -7.61 1.43
CA LEU A 8 17.47 -7.86 1.69
C LEU A 8 18.35 -6.62 1.47
N PRO A 9 19.52 -6.53 2.09
CA PRO A 9 20.49 -5.48 1.76
C PRO A 9 20.80 -5.48 0.27
N LYS A 10 20.96 -4.29 -0.30
CA LYS A 10 21.32 -4.07 -1.71
C LYS A 10 20.30 -4.58 -2.76
N SER A 11 19.03 -4.73 -2.37
CA SER A 11 17.94 -5.03 -3.30
C SER A 11 17.40 -3.79 -4.06
N GLY A 12 17.87 -2.59 -3.74
CA GLY A 12 17.42 -1.33 -4.37
C GLY A 12 16.33 -0.59 -3.59
N LYS A 13 16.05 -0.94 -2.33
CA LYS A 13 15.02 -0.30 -1.48
C LYS A 13 15.13 1.22 -1.42
N THR A 14 16.30 1.73 -1.04
CA THR A 14 16.52 3.17 -0.88
C THR A 14 16.44 3.91 -2.22
N THR A 15 16.90 3.29 -3.30
CA THR A 15 16.73 3.83 -4.66
C THR A 15 15.26 3.94 -5.01
N LEU A 16 14.49 2.87 -4.82
CA LEU A 16 13.05 2.85 -5.04
C LEU A 16 12.33 3.91 -4.18
N PHE A 17 12.65 3.96 -2.88
CA PHE A 17 12.08 4.95 -1.96
C PHE A 17 12.35 6.38 -2.43
N ASN A 18 13.60 6.69 -2.80
CA ASN A 18 13.97 8.03 -3.27
C ASN A 18 13.22 8.44 -4.53
N THR A 19 13.11 7.52 -5.49
CA THR A 19 12.41 7.79 -6.75
C THR A 19 10.92 7.93 -6.53
N LEU A 20 10.29 7.07 -5.71
CA LEU A 20 8.87 7.15 -5.36
C LEU A 20 8.50 8.46 -4.65
N THR A 21 9.36 8.92 -3.74
CA THR A 21 9.05 10.06 -2.85
C THR A 21 9.70 11.37 -3.30
N ALA A 22 10.39 11.36 -4.44
CA ALA A 22 11.21 12.48 -4.94
C ALA A 22 12.20 13.02 -3.88
N SER A 23 12.66 12.16 -2.98
CA SER A 23 13.62 12.50 -1.94
C SER A 23 15.06 12.26 -2.42
N LYS A 24 16.01 12.97 -1.81
CA LYS A 24 17.45 12.90 -2.14
C LYS A 24 18.22 12.26 -0.99
N GLN A 25 17.96 11.00 -0.70
CA GLN A 25 18.77 10.30 0.29
C GLN A 25 20.00 9.67 -0.37
N ALA A 26 21.10 9.59 0.37
CA ALA A 26 22.32 8.98 -0.13
C ALA A 26 22.09 7.50 -0.45
N THR A 27 22.21 7.16 -1.72
CA THR A 27 22.20 5.78 -2.24
C THR A 27 23.62 5.29 -2.44
N ASP A 28 24.45 5.35 -1.37
CA ASP A 28 25.82 4.88 -1.47
C ASP A 28 25.86 3.35 -1.55
N LYS A 29 26.51 2.78 -2.57
CA LYS A 29 26.72 1.35 -2.74
C LYS A 29 27.39 0.68 -1.52
N TYR A 30 28.02 1.46 -0.67
CA TYR A 30 28.85 1.00 0.45
C TYR A 30 28.32 1.38 1.85
N SER A 31 27.27 2.21 1.96
CA SER A 31 26.70 2.61 3.25
C SER A 31 25.46 1.79 3.62
N SER A 32 25.41 1.33 4.89
CA SER A 32 24.19 0.85 5.51
C SER A 32 23.56 1.99 6.32
N SER A 33 22.53 2.66 5.79
CA SER A 33 21.77 3.64 6.56
C SER A 33 21.00 2.92 7.66
N SER A 34 21.24 3.28 8.91
CA SER A 34 20.48 2.79 10.08
C SER A 34 19.26 3.66 10.41
N GLN A 35 19.04 4.75 9.65
CA GLN A 35 17.92 5.66 9.88
C GLN A 35 16.70 5.27 9.04
N THR A 36 15.55 5.28 9.70
CA THR A 36 14.26 5.13 9.03
C THR A 36 13.85 6.46 8.41
N ASN A 37 13.48 6.40 7.15
CA ASN A 37 13.07 7.57 6.39
C ASN A 37 11.60 7.46 6.02
N MET A 38 10.89 8.58 6.05
CA MET A 38 9.48 8.65 5.64
C MET A 38 9.35 9.62 4.46
N GLY A 39 8.53 9.23 3.49
CA GLY A 39 8.26 10.06 2.31
C GLY A 39 6.85 9.85 1.78
N MET A 40 6.38 10.80 0.98
CA MET A 40 5.06 10.78 0.37
C MET A 40 5.22 10.60 -1.13
N ALA A 41 4.50 9.64 -1.71
CA ALA A 41 4.39 9.47 -3.15
C ALA A 41 3.01 9.89 -3.63
N THR A 42 2.95 10.55 -4.77
CA THR A 42 1.70 10.98 -5.42
C THR A 42 1.07 9.82 -6.17
N VAL A 43 -0.22 9.60 -5.96
CA VAL A 43 -1.02 8.66 -6.75
C VAL A 43 -1.53 9.38 -7.98
N ARG A 44 -0.99 9.02 -9.15
CA ARG A 44 -1.46 9.57 -10.42
C ARG A 44 -2.82 8.97 -10.77
N ASP A 45 -3.82 9.84 -10.97
CA ASP A 45 -5.18 9.48 -11.36
C ASP A 45 -5.58 10.29 -12.60
N ALA A 46 -5.77 9.60 -13.72
CA ALA A 46 -6.14 10.24 -14.98
C ALA A 46 -7.49 10.97 -14.91
N ARG A 47 -8.41 10.48 -14.08
CA ARG A 47 -9.73 11.10 -13.85
C ARG A 47 -9.57 12.47 -13.19
N LEU A 48 -8.73 12.54 -12.13
CA LEU A 48 -8.45 13.81 -11.45
C LEU A 48 -7.73 14.81 -12.36
N ALA A 49 -6.80 14.33 -13.21
CA ALA A 49 -6.11 15.17 -14.20
C ALA A 49 -7.10 15.75 -15.20
N THR A 50 -8.04 14.94 -15.70
CA THR A 50 -9.10 15.43 -16.61
C THR A 50 -10.03 16.42 -15.92
N LEU A 51 -10.39 16.18 -14.66
CA LEU A 51 -11.19 17.14 -13.87
C LEU A 51 -10.46 18.48 -13.70
N ARG A 52 -9.13 18.46 -13.46
CA ARG A 52 -8.31 19.68 -13.43
C ARG A 52 -8.43 20.46 -14.76
N ASP A 53 -8.30 19.78 -15.88
CA ASP A 53 -8.32 20.42 -17.19
C ASP A 53 -9.71 21.00 -17.53
N VAL A 54 -10.79 20.39 -17.03
CA VAL A 54 -12.17 20.88 -17.20
C VAL A 54 -12.43 22.10 -16.30
N TRP A 55 -11.98 22.08 -15.04
CA TRP A 55 -12.27 23.16 -14.06
C TRP A 55 -11.23 24.28 -14.05
N ASN A 56 -10.02 24.03 -14.55
CA ASN A 56 -8.88 24.95 -14.51
C ASN A 56 -8.70 25.62 -13.12
N PRO A 57 -8.57 24.83 -12.02
CA PRO A 57 -8.58 25.33 -10.67
C PRO A 57 -7.28 26.05 -10.31
N LYS A 58 -7.32 26.92 -9.28
CA LYS A 58 -6.12 27.55 -8.71
C LYS A 58 -5.18 26.53 -8.05
N ARG A 59 -5.74 25.43 -7.51
CA ARG A 59 -4.98 24.37 -6.83
C ARG A 59 -5.40 22.99 -7.34
N TYR A 60 -4.40 22.13 -7.54
CA TYR A 60 -4.56 20.73 -7.89
C TYR A 60 -3.91 19.88 -6.82
N VAL A 61 -4.68 18.99 -6.17
CA VAL A 61 -4.20 18.19 -5.03
C VAL A 61 -4.55 16.72 -5.26
N PRO A 62 -3.59 15.91 -5.75
CA PRO A 62 -3.76 14.47 -5.91
C PRO A 62 -3.73 13.75 -4.56
N ALA A 63 -4.19 12.49 -4.54
CA ALA A 63 -4.00 11.59 -3.42
C ALA A 63 -2.52 11.24 -3.23
N THR A 64 -2.15 10.90 -2.00
CA THR A 64 -0.78 10.51 -1.67
C THR A 64 -0.75 9.24 -0.82
N VAL A 65 0.35 8.48 -0.96
CA VAL A 65 0.66 7.31 -0.14
C VAL A 65 1.96 7.58 0.62
N GLN A 66 1.99 7.24 1.89
CA GLN A 66 3.19 7.39 2.72
C GLN A 66 3.98 6.09 2.73
N TYR A 67 5.26 6.20 2.40
CA TYR A 67 6.24 5.11 2.48
C TYR A 67 7.22 5.34 3.62
N VAL A 68 7.65 4.25 4.23
CA VAL A 68 8.64 4.20 5.29
C VAL A 68 9.77 3.27 4.84
N ASP A 69 10.98 3.80 4.61
CA ASP A 69 12.15 2.98 4.28
C ASP A 69 12.70 2.34 5.56
N ILE A 70 12.60 1.02 5.63
CA ILE A 70 13.04 0.24 6.79
C ILE A 70 14.39 -0.39 6.44
N PRO A 71 15.41 -0.26 7.31
CA PRO A 71 16.73 -0.83 7.08
C PRO A 71 16.65 -2.32 6.71
N GLY A 72 17.45 -2.75 5.74
CA GLY A 72 17.43 -4.13 5.23
C GLY A 72 17.88 -5.14 6.28
N MET A 73 17.27 -6.33 6.22
CA MET A 73 17.64 -7.49 7.05
C MET A 73 19.04 -7.98 6.69
N LYS A 74 19.82 -8.38 7.69
CA LYS A 74 21.06 -9.13 7.48
C LYS A 74 20.86 -10.55 7.99
N ARG A 75 21.38 -11.53 7.23
CA ARG A 75 21.34 -12.95 7.63
C ARG A 75 22.05 -13.15 8.98
N GLY A 76 21.40 -13.91 9.89
CA GLY A 76 21.96 -14.24 11.20
C GLY A 76 21.91 -13.12 12.26
N GLU A 77 21.42 -11.94 11.91
CA GLU A 77 20.93 -11.01 12.91
C GLU A 77 19.55 -11.51 13.33
N SER A 78 19.36 -11.80 14.61
CA SER A 78 18.05 -12.22 15.16
C SER A 78 16.93 -11.28 14.72
N ALA A 79 15.68 -11.69 14.83
CA ALA A 79 14.50 -10.83 14.59
C ALA A 79 14.58 -9.45 15.32
N GLU A 80 15.54 -9.30 16.24
CA GLU A 80 15.92 -8.06 16.91
C GLU A 80 16.60 -7.04 15.98
N SER A 81 17.17 -7.46 14.83
CA SER A 81 17.81 -6.56 13.86
C SER A 81 16.82 -5.94 12.85
N LEU A 82 15.68 -6.59 12.59
CA LEU A 82 14.53 -5.97 11.98
C LEU A 82 13.97 -4.96 12.97
N ASP A 83 13.75 -3.74 12.54
CA ASP A 83 12.98 -2.79 13.33
C ASP A 83 11.50 -3.25 13.36
N LEU A 84 11.28 -4.42 14.02
CA LEU A 84 9.96 -5.04 14.16
C LEU A 84 8.95 -4.07 14.74
N ALA A 85 9.42 -3.15 15.61
CA ALA A 85 8.57 -2.13 16.18
C ALA A 85 7.99 -1.21 15.10
N LYS A 86 8.79 -0.82 14.11
CA LYS A 86 8.33 0.01 12.98
C LYS A 86 7.49 -0.79 11.99
N LEU A 87 7.87 -2.04 11.69
CA LEU A 87 7.06 -2.92 10.84
C LEU A 87 5.66 -3.15 11.41
N LYS A 88 5.51 -3.20 12.73
CA LYS A 88 4.20 -3.31 13.38
C LYS A 88 3.30 -2.10 13.15
N THR A 89 3.86 -0.90 13.01
CA THR A 89 3.09 0.34 12.88
C THR A 89 2.56 0.63 11.48
N VAL A 90 3.12 0.01 10.43
CA VAL A 90 2.67 0.22 9.05
C VAL A 90 1.44 -0.62 8.72
N ASP A 91 0.62 -0.16 7.77
CA ASP A 91 -0.63 -0.82 7.38
C ASP A 91 -0.40 -1.98 6.39
N ALA A 92 0.65 -1.90 5.55
CA ALA A 92 1.02 -2.92 4.56
C ALA A 92 2.53 -2.92 4.32
N LEU A 93 3.04 -3.97 3.68
CA LEU A 93 4.45 -4.18 3.40
C LEU A 93 4.74 -4.06 1.89
N VAL A 94 5.87 -3.45 1.55
CA VAL A 94 6.43 -3.43 0.19
C VAL A 94 7.76 -4.16 0.23
N HIS A 95 7.78 -5.38 -0.26
CA HIS A 95 8.98 -6.21 -0.32
C HIS A 95 9.73 -5.96 -1.63
N VAL A 96 10.89 -5.31 -1.55
CA VAL A 96 11.77 -5.08 -2.70
C VAL A 96 12.71 -6.27 -2.86
N VAL A 97 12.53 -6.98 -3.96
CA VAL A 97 13.27 -8.21 -4.31
C VAL A 97 14.27 -7.90 -5.41
N ARG A 98 15.51 -8.35 -5.23
CA ARG A 98 16.56 -8.21 -6.24
C ARG A 98 16.46 -9.31 -7.30
N ALA A 99 16.27 -8.92 -8.56
CA ALA A 99 16.31 -9.80 -9.72
C ALA A 99 17.22 -9.25 -10.84
N PHE A 100 18.10 -8.31 -10.49
CA PHE A 100 19.13 -7.76 -11.36
C PHE A 100 20.53 -8.27 -10.98
N GLU A 101 21.41 -8.39 -11.96
CA GLU A 101 22.81 -8.74 -11.77
C GLU A 101 23.66 -7.46 -11.70
N ASP A 102 24.57 -7.38 -10.73
CA ASP A 102 25.59 -6.34 -10.66
C ASP A 102 26.88 -6.97 -10.10
N PRO A 103 27.94 -7.09 -10.90
CA PRO A 103 29.20 -7.69 -10.48
C PRO A 103 29.91 -6.93 -9.34
N GLU A 104 29.63 -5.64 -9.19
CA GLU A 104 30.21 -4.81 -8.13
C GLU A 104 29.48 -4.97 -6.81
N ILE A 105 28.25 -5.53 -6.83
CA ILE A 105 27.38 -5.65 -5.66
C ILE A 105 27.15 -7.13 -5.38
N LEU A 106 27.91 -7.70 -4.44
CA LEU A 106 27.69 -9.08 -4.01
C LEU A 106 26.30 -9.25 -3.38
N HIS A 107 25.61 -10.32 -3.80
CA HIS A 107 24.35 -10.70 -3.19
C HIS A 107 24.59 -11.26 -1.78
N PRO A 108 23.78 -10.89 -0.73
CA PRO A 108 23.97 -11.40 0.63
C PRO A 108 23.95 -12.94 0.71
N GLU A 109 23.14 -13.59 -0.16
CA GLU A 109 22.99 -15.06 -0.22
C GLU A 109 23.89 -15.70 -1.28
N GLY A 110 24.88 -14.97 -1.83
CA GLY A 110 25.87 -15.48 -2.78
C GLY A 110 25.41 -15.53 -4.24
N SER A 111 24.10 -15.56 -4.49
CA SER A 111 23.53 -15.57 -5.86
C SER A 111 22.22 -14.79 -5.88
N VAL A 112 21.85 -14.24 -7.05
CA VAL A 112 20.54 -13.62 -7.27
C VAL A 112 19.53 -14.74 -7.49
N ASP A 113 18.52 -14.81 -6.63
CA ASP A 113 17.39 -15.74 -6.69
C ASP A 113 16.18 -15.09 -6.04
N ALA A 114 15.35 -14.51 -6.86
CA ALA A 114 14.21 -13.72 -6.40
C ALA A 114 13.14 -14.56 -5.67
N ALA A 115 12.93 -15.81 -6.10
CA ALA A 115 11.94 -16.70 -5.48
C ALA A 115 12.39 -17.10 -4.06
N ARG A 116 13.64 -17.53 -3.90
CA ARG A 116 14.26 -17.82 -2.60
C ARG A 116 14.17 -16.61 -1.67
N ASP A 117 14.49 -15.42 -2.16
CA ASP A 117 14.52 -14.21 -1.33
C ASP A 117 13.12 -13.80 -0.85
N VAL A 118 12.08 -14.07 -1.65
CA VAL A 118 10.68 -13.90 -1.24
C VAL A 118 10.32 -14.87 -0.10
N GLU A 119 10.62 -16.15 -0.28
CA GLU A 119 10.33 -17.18 0.73
C GLU A 119 11.08 -16.94 2.04
N MET A 120 12.35 -16.51 1.93
CA MET A 120 13.17 -16.23 3.11
C MET A 120 12.60 -15.08 3.95
N LEU A 121 12.13 -13.99 3.32
CA LEU A 121 11.50 -12.90 4.06
C LEU A 121 10.17 -13.35 4.70
N ASP A 122 9.36 -14.10 3.97
CA ASP A 122 8.10 -14.62 4.51
C ASP A 122 8.34 -15.49 5.75
N LEU A 123 9.36 -16.35 5.71
CA LEU A 123 9.73 -17.19 6.84
C LEU A 123 10.14 -16.35 8.07
N GLU A 124 10.91 -15.29 7.88
CA GLU A 124 11.31 -14.39 8.98
C GLU A 124 10.09 -13.69 9.63
N LEU A 125 9.12 -13.23 8.81
CA LEU A 125 7.88 -12.65 9.33
C LEU A 125 7.05 -13.68 10.10
N ILE A 126 6.98 -14.92 9.61
CA ILE A 126 6.29 -16.05 10.24
C ILE A 126 6.93 -16.38 11.57
N LEU A 127 8.26 -16.48 11.65
CA LEU A 127 8.98 -16.78 12.89
C LEU A 127 8.75 -15.69 13.95
N ALA A 128 8.76 -14.42 13.55
CA ALA A 128 8.46 -13.31 14.45
C ALA A 128 7.03 -13.38 15.02
N ASP A 129 6.06 -13.79 14.20
CA ASP A 129 4.67 -13.96 14.63
C ASP A 129 4.48 -15.20 15.49
N HIS A 130 5.17 -16.30 15.18
CA HIS A 130 5.18 -17.54 15.95
C HIS A 130 5.55 -17.28 17.41
N ASP A 131 6.66 -16.57 17.64
CA ASP A 131 7.11 -16.19 18.98
C ASP A 131 6.05 -15.40 19.77
N ILE A 132 5.32 -14.50 19.08
CA ILE A 132 4.25 -13.72 19.72
C ILE A 132 3.09 -14.61 20.13
N VAL A 133 2.67 -15.51 19.22
CA VAL A 133 1.54 -16.42 19.41
C VAL A 133 1.84 -17.43 20.53
N GLU A 134 3.02 -18.07 20.53
CA GLU A 134 3.43 -19.00 21.57
C GLU A 134 3.42 -18.34 22.96
N ARG A 135 4.08 -17.19 23.10
CA ARG A 135 4.08 -16.45 24.38
C ARG A 135 2.68 -16.10 24.87
N ARG A 136 1.76 -15.81 23.93
CA ARG A 136 0.37 -15.52 24.31
C ARG A 136 -0.38 -16.77 24.74
N LEU A 137 -0.22 -17.88 24.03
CA LEU A 137 -0.81 -19.17 24.40
C LEU A 137 -0.33 -19.65 25.77
N GLU A 138 0.97 -19.57 26.08
CA GLU A 138 1.50 -19.88 27.40
C GLU A 138 0.84 -19.07 28.52
N ARG A 139 0.58 -17.76 28.28
CA ARG A 139 -0.10 -16.90 29.26
C ARG A 139 -1.55 -17.31 29.46
N LEU A 140 -2.26 -17.65 28.38
CA LEU A 140 -3.62 -18.14 28.45
C LEU A 140 -3.70 -19.49 29.18
N GLU A 141 -2.78 -20.42 28.95
CA GLU A 141 -2.71 -21.70 29.65
C GLU A 141 -2.50 -21.53 31.15
N LYS A 142 -1.58 -20.66 31.56
CA LYS A 142 -1.41 -20.30 32.98
C LYS A 142 -2.67 -19.71 33.61
N ALA A 143 -3.46 -18.97 32.79
CA ALA A 143 -4.71 -18.35 33.23
C ALA A 143 -5.90 -19.32 33.30
N VAL A 144 -5.83 -20.51 32.68
CA VAL A 144 -6.89 -21.54 32.74
C VAL A 144 -7.25 -21.87 34.20
N LYS A 145 -6.28 -21.92 35.14
CA LYS A 145 -6.50 -22.20 36.55
C LYS A 145 -7.41 -21.19 37.27
N ARG A 146 -7.48 -19.93 36.79
CA ARG A 146 -8.36 -18.86 37.31
C ARG A 146 -9.73 -18.82 36.64
N GLY A 147 -9.92 -19.63 35.58
CA GLY A 147 -11.05 -19.53 34.66
C GLY A 147 -10.82 -18.48 33.59
N LEU A 148 -10.94 -18.87 32.32
CA LEU A 148 -10.92 -17.94 31.18
C LEU A 148 -12.31 -17.37 30.94
N ASN A 149 -12.38 -16.09 30.60
CA ASN A 149 -13.63 -15.50 30.13
C ASN A 149 -13.94 -15.94 28.67
N PRO A 150 -15.16 -15.73 28.15
CA PRO A 150 -15.52 -16.18 26.79
C PRO A 150 -14.62 -15.63 25.69
N GLU A 151 -14.13 -14.40 25.83
CA GLU A 151 -13.22 -13.78 24.86
C GLU A 151 -11.83 -14.46 24.87
N GLU A 152 -11.29 -14.72 26.08
CA GLU A 152 -10.01 -15.44 26.25
C GLU A 152 -10.12 -16.89 25.75
N LEU A 153 -11.27 -17.55 25.92
CA LEU A 153 -11.50 -18.90 25.38
C LEU A 153 -11.50 -18.88 23.84
N ARG A 154 -12.24 -17.94 23.23
CA ARG A 154 -12.26 -17.82 21.75
C ARG A 154 -10.88 -17.45 21.19
N GLU A 155 -10.17 -16.53 21.86
CA GLU A 155 -8.80 -16.15 21.48
C GLU A 155 -7.87 -17.36 21.55
N ARG A 156 -7.89 -18.12 22.65
CA ARG A 156 -7.07 -19.32 22.79
C ARG A 156 -7.35 -20.33 21.70
N GLN A 157 -8.64 -20.60 21.41
CA GLN A 157 -9.05 -21.52 20.36
C GLN A 157 -8.54 -21.06 18.98
N LEU A 158 -8.73 -19.79 18.64
CA LEU A 158 -8.26 -19.19 17.39
C LEU A 158 -6.73 -19.35 17.25
N LEU A 159 -5.98 -19.01 18.29
CA LEU A 159 -4.52 -19.09 18.28
C LEU A 159 -4.01 -20.54 18.17
N SER A 160 -4.60 -21.49 18.92
CA SER A 160 -4.13 -22.87 18.96
C SER A 160 -4.60 -23.74 17.78
N GLU A 161 -5.80 -23.48 17.22
CA GLU A 161 -6.39 -24.35 16.22
C GLU A 161 -6.22 -23.82 14.79
N ILE A 162 -5.99 -22.51 14.61
CA ILE A 162 -5.90 -21.88 13.29
C ILE A 162 -4.55 -21.19 13.08
N ILE A 163 -4.18 -20.28 13.98
CA ILE A 163 -3.01 -19.40 13.76
C ILE A 163 -1.69 -20.19 13.92
N LEU A 164 -1.48 -20.86 15.04
CA LEU A 164 -0.25 -21.58 15.29
C LEU A 164 0.00 -22.69 14.25
N PRO A 165 -0.98 -23.55 13.89
CA PRO A 165 -0.76 -24.55 12.85
C PRO A 165 -0.44 -23.96 11.47
N ALA A 166 -0.98 -22.78 11.12
CA ALA A 166 -0.63 -22.11 9.88
C ALA A 166 0.83 -21.63 9.88
N LEU A 167 1.29 -21.04 10.99
CA LEU A 167 2.68 -20.60 11.16
C LEU A 167 3.66 -21.77 11.16
N GLU A 168 3.33 -22.87 11.84
CA GLU A 168 4.11 -24.13 11.85
C GLU A 168 4.20 -24.79 10.46
N ALA A 169 3.18 -24.59 9.63
CA ALA A 169 3.17 -25.01 8.22
C ALA A 169 3.86 -24.00 7.28
N GLU A 170 4.59 -23.02 7.80
CA GLU A 170 5.26 -21.94 7.06
C GLU A 170 4.31 -21.16 6.16
N LYS A 171 3.02 -21.09 6.51
CA LYS A 171 2.00 -20.35 5.78
C LYS A 171 1.83 -18.95 6.34
N PRO A 172 2.07 -17.87 5.55
CA PRO A 172 1.83 -16.49 5.99
C PRO A 172 0.36 -16.27 6.36
N LEU A 173 0.10 -15.56 7.46
CA LEU A 173 -1.27 -15.37 7.97
C LEU A 173 -2.16 -14.54 7.03
N ARG A 174 -1.60 -13.75 6.11
CA ARG A 174 -2.35 -13.06 5.04
C ARG A 174 -3.03 -14.01 4.05
N GLU A 175 -2.65 -15.30 4.04
CA GLU A 175 -3.23 -16.35 3.22
C GLU A 175 -4.24 -17.23 4.00
N VAL A 176 -4.47 -16.92 5.27
CA VAL A 176 -5.43 -17.61 6.13
C VAL A 176 -6.76 -16.85 6.08
N GLU A 177 -7.82 -17.52 5.66
CA GLU A 177 -9.16 -16.96 5.72
C GLU A 177 -9.66 -16.96 7.16
N LEU A 178 -10.06 -15.78 7.63
CA LEU A 178 -10.56 -15.57 8.98
C LEU A 178 -11.93 -14.89 8.93
N GLU A 179 -12.79 -15.20 9.90
CA GLU A 179 -14.03 -14.48 10.09
C GLU A 179 -13.74 -13.01 10.53
N PRO A 180 -14.57 -12.03 10.14
CA PRO A 180 -14.33 -10.62 10.45
C PRO A 180 -14.14 -10.32 11.95
N ASP A 181 -14.77 -11.10 12.82
CA ASP A 181 -14.66 -10.97 14.27
C ASP A 181 -13.30 -11.47 14.78
N ASP A 182 -12.79 -12.55 14.22
CA ASP A 182 -11.48 -13.11 14.54
C ASP A 182 -10.34 -12.21 13.99
N GLU A 183 -10.51 -11.64 12.80
CA GLU A 183 -9.57 -10.61 12.31
C GLU A 183 -9.50 -9.41 13.27
N ARG A 184 -10.65 -8.95 13.79
CA ARG A 184 -10.68 -7.85 14.78
C ARG A 184 -9.94 -8.21 16.06
N ARG A 185 -10.05 -9.46 16.55
CA ARG A 185 -9.34 -9.96 17.74
C ARG A 185 -7.82 -9.94 17.54
N LEU A 186 -7.36 -10.33 16.36
CA LEU A 186 -5.94 -10.41 16.03
C LEU A 186 -5.28 -9.05 15.79
N ARG A 187 -6.02 -7.97 15.55
CA ARG A 187 -5.45 -6.63 15.29
C ARG A 187 -4.49 -6.15 16.38
N GLY A 188 -4.80 -6.47 17.64
CA GLY A 188 -3.97 -6.08 18.78
C GLY A 188 -2.59 -6.74 18.81
N PHE A 189 -2.41 -7.87 18.13
CA PHE A 189 -1.14 -8.58 18.03
C PHE A 189 -0.17 -7.94 17.04
N GLN A 190 -0.71 -7.21 16.05
CA GLN A 190 0.08 -6.58 14.98
C GLN A 190 0.98 -7.59 14.26
N LEU A 191 0.42 -8.78 13.93
CA LEU A 191 1.12 -9.86 13.27
C LEU A 191 1.63 -9.41 11.89
N LEU A 192 2.90 -9.67 11.62
CA LEU A 192 3.60 -9.16 10.44
C LEU A 192 3.25 -9.96 9.19
N SER A 193 3.18 -11.30 9.30
CA SER A 193 2.82 -12.17 8.19
C SER A 193 1.34 -12.05 7.79
N ALA A 194 0.50 -11.42 8.64
CA ALA A 194 -0.89 -11.08 8.34
C ALA A 194 -1.05 -9.80 7.51
N LYS A 195 0.00 -8.96 7.43
CA LYS A 195 -0.08 -7.69 6.69
C LYS A 195 -0.16 -7.94 5.19
N PRO A 196 -1.01 -7.18 4.46
CA PRO A 196 -1.00 -7.18 3.00
C PRO A 196 0.39 -6.88 2.44
N MET A 197 0.78 -7.54 1.34
CA MET A 197 2.14 -7.41 0.78
C MET A 197 2.11 -7.08 -0.72
N LEU A 198 2.95 -6.13 -1.11
CA LEU A 198 3.31 -5.83 -2.49
C LEU A 198 4.75 -6.28 -2.73
N LEU A 199 4.98 -7.18 -3.68
CA LEU A 199 6.30 -7.51 -4.18
C LEU A 199 6.70 -6.49 -5.25
N VAL A 200 7.84 -5.85 -5.07
CA VAL A 200 8.47 -5.01 -6.11
C VAL A 200 9.73 -5.71 -6.57
N ILE A 201 9.66 -6.29 -7.76
CA ILE A 201 10.75 -7.08 -8.34
C ILE A 201 11.65 -6.14 -9.12
N ASN A 202 12.82 -5.84 -8.57
CA ASN A 202 13.78 -4.93 -9.17
C ASN A 202 14.69 -5.69 -10.12
N VAL A 203 14.56 -5.39 -11.43
CA VAL A 203 15.20 -6.09 -12.55
C VAL A 203 16.18 -5.18 -13.29
N ASP A 204 16.98 -5.79 -14.18
CA ASP A 204 17.76 -5.09 -15.18
C ASP A 204 16.85 -4.40 -16.21
N GLU A 205 17.37 -3.38 -16.89
CA GLU A 205 16.63 -2.60 -17.89
C GLU A 205 16.01 -3.47 -18.98
N ALA A 206 16.74 -4.44 -19.48
CA ALA A 206 16.28 -5.35 -20.53
C ALA A 206 15.05 -6.20 -20.13
N ARG A 207 14.80 -6.35 -18.83
CA ARG A 207 13.72 -7.16 -18.26
C ARG A 207 12.58 -6.33 -17.68
N ALA A 208 12.59 -5.00 -17.84
CA ALA A 208 11.62 -4.08 -17.23
C ALA A 208 10.16 -4.35 -17.64
N ALA A 209 9.95 -4.92 -18.83
CA ALA A 209 8.64 -5.28 -19.36
C ALA A 209 8.18 -6.72 -18.98
N GLU A 210 9.04 -7.53 -18.34
CA GLU A 210 8.69 -8.89 -17.95
C GLU A 210 7.69 -8.93 -16.81
N THR A 211 6.81 -9.94 -16.84
CA THR A 211 5.87 -10.18 -15.74
C THR A 211 6.54 -10.94 -14.58
N PRO A 212 6.00 -10.87 -13.36
CA PRO A 212 6.52 -11.65 -12.22
C PRO A 212 6.62 -13.15 -12.51
N GLU A 213 5.65 -13.71 -13.23
CA GLU A 213 5.62 -15.13 -13.60
C GLU A 213 6.73 -15.50 -14.58
N ALA A 214 7.06 -14.61 -15.54
CA ALA A 214 8.18 -14.78 -16.46
C ALA A 214 9.53 -14.76 -15.72
N LEU A 215 9.58 -14.09 -14.56
CA LEU A 215 10.73 -14.05 -13.65
C LEU A 215 10.79 -15.27 -12.70
N GLY A 216 9.88 -16.24 -12.83
CA GLY A 216 9.80 -17.42 -11.98
C GLY A 216 9.22 -17.17 -10.60
N ILE A 217 8.58 -16.03 -10.37
CA ILE A 217 7.96 -15.68 -9.09
C ILE A 217 6.48 -16.02 -9.12
N ALA A 218 6.07 -16.97 -8.29
CA ALA A 218 4.66 -17.30 -8.11
C ALA A 218 3.95 -16.20 -7.32
N VAL A 219 3.02 -15.48 -7.96
CA VAL A 219 2.19 -14.49 -7.28
C VAL A 219 1.04 -15.19 -6.57
N ARG A 220 1.04 -15.15 -5.24
CA ARG A 220 -0.01 -15.76 -4.41
C ARG A 220 -1.26 -14.86 -4.36
N PRO A 221 -2.47 -15.40 -4.11
CA PRO A 221 -3.72 -14.62 -4.16
C PRO A 221 -3.74 -13.38 -3.25
N ALA A 222 -3.11 -13.46 -2.08
CA ALA A 222 -3.05 -12.38 -1.09
C ALA A 222 -1.88 -11.37 -1.32
N VAL A 223 -1.12 -11.54 -2.42
CA VAL A 223 0.06 -10.75 -2.75
C VAL A 223 -0.16 -10.03 -4.07
N ARG A 224 0.25 -8.78 -4.17
CA ARG A 224 0.40 -8.06 -5.45
C ARG A 224 1.86 -8.05 -5.85
N ALA A 225 2.14 -8.02 -7.15
CA ALA A 225 3.51 -7.95 -7.64
C ALA A 225 3.65 -6.96 -8.80
N VAL A 226 4.75 -6.22 -8.83
CA VAL A 226 5.09 -5.25 -9.89
C VAL A 226 6.58 -5.39 -10.20
N THR A 227 6.90 -5.52 -11.48
CA THR A 227 8.29 -5.47 -11.98
C THR A 227 8.70 -4.01 -12.18
N VAL A 228 9.89 -3.65 -11.71
CA VAL A 228 10.45 -2.31 -11.75
C VAL A 228 11.93 -2.39 -12.15
N SER A 229 12.40 -1.49 -12.99
CA SER A 229 13.83 -1.23 -13.14
C SER A 229 14.15 0.12 -12.51
N ALA A 230 14.82 0.10 -11.36
CA ALA A 230 15.11 1.33 -10.62
C ALA A 230 15.95 2.35 -11.42
N PRO A 231 16.95 1.95 -12.26
CA PRO A 231 17.65 2.89 -13.15
C PRO A 231 16.72 3.57 -14.16
N ILE A 232 15.87 2.80 -14.85
CA ILE A 232 14.89 3.35 -15.81
C ILE A 232 13.97 4.38 -15.12
N GLU A 233 13.47 4.06 -13.94
CA GLU A 233 12.56 4.97 -13.21
C GLU A 233 13.26 6.28 -12.80
N GLN A 234 14.56 6.22 -12.46
CA GLN A 234 15.35 7.42 -12.21
C GLN A 234 15.51 8.27 -13.49
N GLU A 235 15.75 7.64 -14.62
CA GLU A 235 15.87 8.31 -15.91
C GLU A 235 14.55 8.96 -16.30
N ILE A 236 13.42 8.23 -16.27
CA ILE A 236 12.08 8.76 -16.53
C ILE A 236 11.78 9.98 -15.64
N SER A 237 12.14 9.91 -14.35
CA SER A 237 11.88 10.99 -13.41
C SER A 237 12.65 12.28 -13.72
N SER A 238 13.74 12.18 -14.48
CA SER A 238 14.59 13.32 -14.88
C SER A 238 14.19 13.93 -16.24
N LEU A 239 13.39 13.22 -17.04
CA LEU A 239 12.97 13.68 -18.37
C LEU A 239 11.79 14.66 -18.29
N PRO A 240 11.71 15.63 -19.21
CA PRO A 240 10.52 16.44 -19.44
C PRO A 240 9.30 15.56 -19.75
N PRO A 241 8.08 15.95 -19.32
CA PRO A 241 6.86 15.13 -19.53
C PRO A 241 6.57 14.73 -20.98
N GLU A 242 6.95 15.59 -21.95
CA GLU A 242 6.82 15.33 -23.38
C GLU A 242 7.73 14.20 -23.88
N GLU A 243 8.93 14.06 -23.30
CA GLU A 243 9.92 13.04 -23.68
C GLU A 243 9.66 11.70 -22.98
N GLN A 244 8.98 11.71 -21.82
CA GLN A 244 8.69 10.49 -21.05
C GLN A 244 7.88 9.48 -21.88
N LYS A 245 6.94 9.93 -22.71
CA LYS A 245 6.08 9.03 -23.50
C LYS A 245 6.87 8.26 -24.57
N ASP A 246 7.73 8.97 -25.28
CA ASP A 246 8.55 8.36 -26.33
C ASP A 246 9.55 7.38 -25.71
N PHE A 247 10.19 7.76 -24.61
CA PHE A 247 11.11 6.92 -23.87
C PHE A 247 10.44 5.63 -23.34
N LEU A 248 9.23 5.74 -22.77
CA LEU A 248 8.45 4.56 -22.34
C LEU A 248 8.09 3.64 -23.50
N ALA A 249 7.68 4.23 -24.65
CA ALA A 249 7.32 3.46 -25.83
C ALA A 249 8.52 2.67 -26.40
N ASP A 250 9.71 3.26 -26.40
CA ASP A 250 10.96 2.60 -26.83
C ASP A 250 11.32 1.40 -25.94
N LEU A 251 10.94 1.46 -24.65
CA LEU A 251 11.11 0.37 -23.69
C LEU A 251 9.95 -0.65 -23.68
N GLY A 252 8.93 -0.46 -24.52
CA GLY A 252 7.72 -1.29 -24.53
C GLY A 252 6.84 -1.13 -23.29
N LEU A 253 6.97 -0.02 -22.57
CA LEU A 253 6.19 0.32 -21.39
C LEU A 253 5.08 1.31 -21.73
N SER A 254 3.87 1.10 -21.17
CA SER A 254 2.74 2.01 -21.34
C SER A 254 2.70 3.17 -20.33
N GLU A 255 3.36 2.97 -19.20
CA GLU A 255 3.41 3.91 -18.08
C GLU A 255 4.64 3.65 -17.20
N PRO A 256 5.10 4.61 -16.38
CA PRO A 256 6.14 4.38 -15.39
C PRO A 256 5.77 3.25 -14.42
N SER A 257 6.72 2.37 -14.09
CA SER A 257 6.47 1.27 -13.17
C SER A 257 6.15 1.78 -11.76
N LEU A 258 6.67 2.95 -11.37
CA LEU A 258 6.36 3.59 -10.09
C LEU A 258 4.88 4.02 -9.97
N ASP A 259 4.23 4.37 -11.08
CA ASP A 259 2.79 4.65 -11.09
C ASP A 259 2.00 3.36 -10.84
N ARG A 260 2.46 2.22 -11.37
CA ARG A 260 1.90 0.89 -11.05
C ARG A 260 2.13 0.53 -9.59
N VAL A 261 3.32 0.81 -9.03
CA VAL A 261 3.63 0.57 -7.61
C VAL A 261 2.73 1.39 -6.70
N THR A 262 2.56 2.70 -6.96
CA THR A 262 1.70 3.55 -6.14
C THR A 262 0.23 3.14 -6.23
N ARG A 263 -0.26 2.77 -7.40
CA ARG A 263 -1.62 2.27 -7.60
C ARG A 263 -1.83 0.92 -6.91
N ALA A 264 -0.92 -0.03 -7.09
CA ALA A 264 -0.98 -1.33 -6.41
C ALA A 264 -0.93 -1.17 -4.88
N SER A 265 -0.13 -0.23 -4.37
CA SER A 265 -0.09 0.11 -2.94
C SER A 265 -1.43 0.67 -2.44
N TYR A 266 -2.07 1.51 -3.25
CA TYR A 266 -3.36 2.11 -2.94
C TYR A 266 -4.46 1.05 -2.87
N ASP A 267 -4.51 0.15 -3.86
CA ASP A 267 -5.43 -0.97 -3.90
C ASP A 267 -5.20 -1.95 -2.74
N LEU A 268 -3.93 -2.23 -2.41
CA LEU A 268 -3.54 -3.12 -1.32
C LEU A 268 -4.01 -2.61 0.05
N LEU A 269 -4.01 -1.29 0.24
CA LEU A 269 -4.53 -0.65 1.45
C LEU A 269 -6.06 -0.68 1.55
N GLY A 270 -6.76 -1.16 0.50
CA GLY A 270 -8.22 -1.19 0.44
C GLY A 270 -8.85 0.20 0.45
N VAL A 271 -8.16 1.19 -0.12
CA VAL A 271 -8.65 2.57 -0.18
C VAL A 271 -9.18 2.92 -1.57
N ILE A 272 -9.96 3.99 -1.60
CA ILE A 272 -10.53 4.59 -2.80
C ILE A 272 -10.35 6.10 -2.76
N SER A 273 -10.48 6.73 -3.93
CA SER A 273 -10.52 8.19 -4.05
C SER A 273 -11.92 8.67 -4.38
N PHE A 274 -12.42 9.66 -3.64
CA PHE A 274 -13.48 10.53 -4.11
C PHE A 274 -12.91 11.93 -4.37
N PHE A 275 -13.60 12.72 -5.18
CA PHE A 275 -13.12 14.01 -5.62
C PHE A 275 -14.03 15.15 -5.17
N THR A 276 -13.41 16.30 -4.90
CA THR A 276 -14.10 17.59 -4.82
C THR A 276 -13.60 18.47 -5.94
N VAL A 277 -14.52 19.18 -6.59
CA VAL A 277 -14.23 20.07 -7.73
C VAL A 277 -14.77 21.48 -7.47
N GLY A 278 -13.96 22.47 -7.79
CA GLY A 278 -14.30 23.87 -7.69
C GLY A 278 -13.26 24.75 -8.38
N GLU A 279 -13.58 26.04 -8.57
CA GLU A 279 -12.66 27.02 -9.17
C GLU A 279 -11.39 27.23 -8.34
N ASP A 280 -11.49 27.08 -7.01
CA ASP A 280 -10.34 27.24 -6.12
C ASP A 280 -9.49 25.97 -6.03
N GLU A 281 -10.11 24.80 -6.00
CA GLU A 281 -9.39 23.54 -5.82
C GLU A 281 -10.11 22.37 -6.50
N VAL A 282 -9.33 21.52 -7.18
CA VAL A 282 -9.69 20.15 -7.55
C VAL A 282 -8.81 19.21 -6.74
N ARG A 283 -9.45 18.31 -5.96
CA ARG A 283 -8.73 17.48 -4.99
C ARG A 283 -9.27 16.07 -4.91
N ALA A 284 -8.35 15.11 -4.78
CA ALA A 284 -8.65 13.74 -4.40
C ALA A 284 -8.57 13.55 -2.88
N TRP A 285 -9.56 12.84 -2.34
CA TRP A 285 -9.65 12.49 -0.93
C TRP A 285 -9.58 10.98 -0.79
N THR A 286 -8.69 10.49 0.06
CA THR A 286 -8.48 9.06 0.30
C THR A 286 -9.34 8.60 1.47
N ILE A 287 -10.15 7.57 1.25
CA ILE A 287 -10.96 6.91 2.27
C ILE A 287 -10.85 5.38 2.11
N LYS A 288 -11.18 4.62 3.15
CA LYS A 288 -11.33 3.17 3.05
C LYS A 288 -12.54 2.82 2.18
N ARG A 289 -12.43 1.78 1.38
CA ARG A 289 -13.57 1.21 0.65
C ARG A 289 -14.68 0.84 1.63
N GLY A 290 -15.92 1.18 1.32
CA GLY A 290 -17.07 0.97 2.20
C GLY A 290 -17.28 2.06 3.26
N THR A 291 -16.52 3.17 3.20
CA THR A 291 -16.76 4.34 4.09
C THR A 291 -18.06 5.04 3.70
N ARG A 292 -18.86 5.42 4.70
CA ARG A 292 -20.13 6.11 4.51
C ARG A 292 -19.93 7.59 4.22
N ALA A 293 -20.90 8.21 3.54
CA ALA A 293 -20.83 9.63 3.13
C ALA A 293 -20.57 10.59 4.30
N ARG A 294 -21.17 10.36 5.47
CA ARG A 294 -20.91 11.18 6.64
C ARG A 294 -19.45 11.08 7.11
N GLU A 295 -18.92 9.87 7.21
CA GLU A 295 -17.54 9.62 7.62
C GLU A 295 -16.55 10.15 6.55
N SER A 296 -16.92 10.03 5.25
CA SER A 296 -16.14 10.59 4.14
C SER A 296 -16.05 12.12 4.21
N ALA A 297 -17.11 12.79 4.67
CA ALA A 297 -17.08 14.23 4.93
C ALA A 297 -16.03 14.61 5.99
N GLY A 298 -15.82 13.72 6.98
CA GLY A 298 -14.78 13.85 8.01
C GLY A 298 -13.35 13.84 7.46
N ALA A 299 -13.12 13.19 6.32
CA ALA A 299 -11.82 13.24 5.64
C ALA A 299 -11.48 14.66 5.14
N ILE A 300 -12.50 15.50 4.88
CA ILE A 300 -12.32 16.90 4.50
C ILE A 300 -12.13 17.76 5.77
N HIS A 301 -13.10 17.70 6.69
CA HIS A 301 -13.05 18.41 7.96
C HIS A 301 -14.06 17.84 8.95
N SER A 302 -13.69 17.80 10.24
CA SER A 302 -14.57 17.30 11.32
C SER A 302 -15.88 18.08 11.46
N ASP A 303 -15.90 19.37 11.12
CA ASP A 303 -17.12 20.19 11.17
C ASP A 303 -18.11 19.78 10.07
N ILE A 304 -17.62 19.41 8.88
CA ILE A 304 -18.48 18.92 7.78
C ILE A 304 -19.10 17.58 8.18
N GLU A 305 -18.35 16.69 8.84
CA GLU A 305 -18.90 15.44 9.37
C GLU A 305 -19.97 15.68 10.43
N ARG A 306 -19.71 16.59 11.39
CA ARG A 306 -20.67 16.92 12.48
C ARG A 306 -21.94 17.56 11.95
N GLY A 307 -21.77 18.52 11.01
CA GLY A 307 -22.88 19.26 10.41
C GLY A 307 -23.52 18.59 9.20
N PHE A 308 -23.15 17.34 8.87
CA PHE A 308 -23.58 16.65 7.65
C PHE A 308 -25.10 16.63 7.49
N ILE A 309 -25.60 17.14 6.38
CA ILE A 309 -27.01 17.10 5.99
C ILE A 309 -27.23 16.05 4.90
N ARG A 310 -26.52 16.16 3.79
CA ARG A 310 -26.55 15.24 2.63
C ARG A 310 -25.35 15.46 1.73
N ALA A 311 -25.12 14.52 0.81
CA ALA A 311 -24.12 14.62 -0.24
C ALA A 311 -24.79 14.74 -1.62
N GLU A 312 -24.33 15.67 -2.45
CA GLU A 312 -24.60 15.70 -3.88
C GLU A 312 -23.48 14.92 -4.55
N VAL A 313 -23.84 13.86 -5.28
CA VAL A 313 -22.88 12.89 -5.83
C VAL A 313 -23.11 12.73 -7.31
N VAL A 314 -22.03 12.81 -8.09
CA VAL A 314 -21.98 12.50 -9.52
C VAL A 314 -20.74 11.62 -9.76
N HIS A 315 -20.84 10.60 -10.61
CA HIS A 315 -19.65 9.85 -11.00
C HIS A 315 -18.73 10.71 -11.88
N CYS A 316 -17.39 10.60 -11.69
CA CYS A 316 -16.43 11.46 -12.40
C CYS A 316 -16.56 11.36 -13.93
N ASP A 317 -16.83 10.18 -14.49
CA ASP A 317 -16.96 10.00 -15.94
C ASP A 317 -18.14 10.79 -16.51
N ASP A 318 -19.27 10.84 -15.78
CA ASP A 318 -20.42 11.65 -16.18
C ASP A 318 -20.13 13.14 -16.11
N LEU A 319 -19.43 13.55 -15.05
CA LEU A 319 -19.04 14.93 -14.88
C LEU A 319 -18.02 15.40 -15.93
N ILE A 320 -17.05 14.55 -16.28
CA ILE A 320 -16.09 14.80 -17.36
C ILE A 320 -16.81 14.96 -18.70
N ARG A 321 -17.77 14.07 -18.98
CA ARG A 321 -18.57 14.10 -20.21
C ARG A 321 -19.44 15.35 -20.32
N LEU A 322 -20.11 15.75 -19.25
CA LEU A 322 -21.07 16.87 -19.22
C LEU A 322 -20.45 18.22 -18.79
N LYS A 323 -19.24 18.20 -18.26
CA LYS A 323 -18.40 19.36 -17.90
C LYS A 323 -18.92 20.27 -16.78
N THR A 324 -20.18 20.17 -16.35
CA THR A 324 -20.74 21.01 -15.28
C THR A 324 -21.70 20.21 -14.38
N MET A 325 -21.75 20.56 -13.10
CA MET A 325 -22.71 19.99 -12.15
C MET A 325 -24.16 20.29 -12.53
N ALA A 326 -24.42 21.46 -13.16
CA ALA A 326 -25.74 21.82 -13.65
C ALA A 326 -26.22 20.88 -14.77
N ALA A 327 -25.36 20.62 -15.75
CA ALA A 327 -25.69 19.70 -16.85
C ALA A 327 -25.90 18.26 -16.32
N CYS A 328 -25.13 17.81 -15.30
CA CYS A 328 -25.36 16.52 -14.65
C CYS A 328 -26.72 16.47 -13.93
N ARG A 329 -27.14 17.58 -13.31
CA ARG A 329 -28.47 17.69 -12.67
C ARG A 329 -29.58 17.62 -13.71
N ASP A 330 -29.48 18.37 -14.80
CA ASP A 330 -30.47 18.40 -15.88
C ASP A 330 -30.58 17.04 -16.59
N ALA A 331 -29.49 16.28 -16.64
CA ALA A 331 -29.45 14.92 -17.15
C ALA A 331 -29.92 13.85 -16.12
N GLY A 332 -30.30 14.25 -14.91
CA GLY A 332 -30.76 13.33 -13.85
C GLY A 332 -29.65 12.45 -13.25
N LEU A 333 -28.37 12.80 -13.45
CA LEU A 333 -27.21 12.03 -12.99
C LEU A 333 -26.68 12.52 -11.62
N LEU A 334 -27.11 13.71 -11.17
CA LEU A 334 -26.78 14.20 -9.84
C LEU A 334 -27.71 13.56 -8.81
N ARG A 335 -27.13 12.75 -7.95
CA ARG A 335 -27.82 12.05 -6.86
C ARG A 335 -27.73 12.84 -5.56
N LEU A 336 -28.79 12.77 -4.76
CA LEU A 336 -28.83 13.32 -3.42
C LEU A 336 -28.80 12.16 -2.41
N GLU A 337 -27.67 11.98 -1.77
CA GLU A 337 -27.39 10.83 -0.92
C GLU A 337 -27.40 11.20 0.57
N GLY A 338 -27.89 10.27 1.38
CA GLY A 338 -27.92 10.39 2.86
C GLY A 338 -26.61 9.93 3.51
N LYS A 339 -26.60 9.98 4.83
CA LYS A 339 -25.43 9.66 5.67
C LYS A 339 -24.92 8.21 5.51
N GLU A 340 -25.79 7.27 5.15
CA GLU A 340 -25.49 5.82 5.03
C GLU A 340 -25.00 5.43 3.62
N TYR A 341 -24.98 6.35 2.66
CA TYR A 341 -24.46 6.09 1.33
C TYR A 341 -22.98 5.66 1.39
N LEU A 342 -22.65 4.54 0.76
CA LEU A 342 -21.29 4.07 0.64
C LEU A 342 -20.62 4.76 -0.55
N VAL A 343 -19.69 5.65 -0.28
CA VAL A 343 -18.97 6.41 -1.32
C VAL A 343 -18.20 5.44 -2.21
N GLN A 344 -18.33 5.64 -3.53
CA GLN A 344 -17.68 4.82 -4.54
C GLN A 344 -16.39 5.48 -5.04
N ASP A 345 -15.48 4.64 -5.56
CA ASP A 345 -14.26 5.16 -6.19
C ASP A 345 -14.61 5.97 -7.45
N GLY A 346 -14.11 7.21 -7.50
CA GLY A 346 -14.41 8.14 -8.59
C GLY A 346 -15.67 8.98 -8.39
N ASP A 347 -16.37 8.88 -7.26
CA ASP A 347 -17.45 9.83 -6.97
C ASP A 347 -16.90 11.26 -6.85
N VAL A 348 -17.55 12.20 -7.50
CA VAL A 348 -17.38 13.64 -7.24
C VAL A 348 -18.47 14.07 -6.28
N VAL A 349 -18.06 14.55 -5.09
CA VAL A 349 -18.98 14.77 -3.98
C VAL A 349 -18.95 16.23 -3.52
N HIS A 350 -20.12 16.81 -3.38
CA HIS A 350 -20.32 18.09 -2.70
C HIS A 350 -21.18 17.88 -1.45
N PHE A 351 -20.55 18.04 -0.26
CA PHE A 351 -21.24 17.86 1.02
C PHE A 351 -22.01 19.14 1.40
N ARG A 352 -23.31 18.99 1.68
CA ARG A 352 -24.12 20.02 2.29
C ARG A 352 -24.11 19.81 3.81
N PHE A 353 -23.71 20.84 4.52
CA PHE A 353 -23.59 20.81 5.96
C PHE A 353 -24.03 22.13 6.59
N ASN A 354 -24.35 22.08 7.88
CA ASN A 354 -24.66 23.25 8.68
C ASN A 354 -23.81 23.17 9.98
N VAL A 355 -23.08 24.25 10.27
CA VAL A 355 -22.22 24.36 11.46
C VAL A 355 -22.87 25.31 12.47
#